data_7393a6f71299b7757232e9865f6b6501
#
_entry.id   7393a6f71299b7757232e9865f6b6501
#
_cell.length_a   1.000
_cell.length_b   1.000
_cell.length_c   1.000
_cell.angle_alpha   90.00
_cell.angle_beta   90.00
_cell.angle_gamma   90.00
#
_symmetry.space_group_name_H-M   'P 1'
#
loop_
_entity.id
_entity.type
_entity.pdbx_description
1 polymer ?
#
loop_
_entity_poly.entity_id
_entity_poly.type
_entity_poly.pdbx_seq_one_letter_code
_entity_poly.pdbx_strand_id
1 'polypeptide(L)'
;VILFFYEKRVIKRTKLIFFLVKKAMLVYNGKELKGSVSDMYDVIVVGGGHAGIEASLAPSRMGLKTLLVTSNINNIGSMPCNTSIGGPAKGIIVREIDALGGQMSKTADKTYLQMKMLNTAKGPGVQSLRAQADKKVYPRYMQKVVKEQENLDLIEGMVEDLVIEDQTVKGVILDDGTTYLSKTVILTTGTYLKAEILVGHSKHASGPDQQKESKFL
;
A
#
# COMPACT_ATOMS: atom_id res chain seq x y z
N VAL A 1 9.12 3.14 1.70
CA VAL A 1 9.62 3.45 0.36
C VAL A 1 8.58 2.96 -0.63
N ILE A 2 8.11 3.83 -1.50
CA ILE A 2 7.19 3.48 -2.59
C ILE A 2 8.03 3.37 -3.85
N LEU A 3 8.08 2.20 -4.45
CA LEU A 3 8.76 1.95 -5.72
C LEU A 3 7.70 1.72 -6.80
N PHE A 4 7.82 2.48 -7.89
CA PHE A 4 6.98 2.32 -9.08
C PHE A 4 7.82 1.68 -10.18
N PHE A 5 7.32 0.60 -10.76
CA PHE A 5 7.91 -0.04 -11.93
C PHE A 5 6.94 0.14 -13.10
N TYR A 6 7.39 0.83 -14.12
CA TYR A 6 6.69 1.02 -15.39
C TYR A 6 7.68 0.89 -16.54
N GLU A 7 7.25 0.28 -17.65
CA GLU A 7 8.06 0.01 -18.85
C GLU A 7 9.43 0.71 -18.91
N LYS A 8 10.51 -0.05 -18.62
CA LYS A 8 11.93 0.32 -18.76
C LYS A 8 12.50 1.42 -17.83
N ARG A 9 11.79 1.91 -16.80
CA ARG A 9 12.39 2.88 -15.86
C ARG A 9 11.87 2.72 -14.43
N VAL A 10 12.79 2.73 -13.47
CA VAL A 10 12.48 3.01 -12.07
C VAL A 10 12.20 4.51 -11.96
N ILE A 11 10.97 4.90 -11.76
CA ILE A 11 10.61 6.31 -11.60
C ILE A 11 10.66 6.67 -10.12
N LYS A 12 11.70 7.38 -9.71
CA LYS A 12 11.74 8.12 -8.46
C LYS A 12 10.99 9.43 -8.66
N ARG A 13 9.80 9.56 -8.05
CA ARG A 13 8.90 10.72 -8.01
C ARG A 13 8.02 10.98 -9.27
N THR A 14 6.72 10.92 -8.99
CA THR A 14 5.58 11.65 -9.55
C THR A 14 5.65 12.12 -11.01
N LYS A 15 5.06 11.32 -11.92
CA LYS A 15 4.13 11.79 -12.98
C LYS A 15 3.45 10.58 -13.62
N LEU A 16 2.13 10.54 -13.51
CA LEU A 16 1.27 9.54 -14.14
C LEU A 16 1.10 9.92 -15.62
N ILE A 17 1.45 9.02 -16.53
CA ILE A 17 1.12 9.16 -17.98
C ILE A 17 0.62 7.81 -18.47
N PHE A 18 -0.55 7.83 -19.11
CA PHE A 18 -1.25 6.70 -19.75
C PHE A 18 -0.57 6.24 -21.03
N PHE A 19 -0.53 4.93 -21.27
CA PHE A 19 -0.60 4.37 -22.64
C PHE A 19 -1.13 2.91 -22.68
N LEU A 20 -1.88 2.60 -23.76
CA LEU A 20 -2.55 1.34 -24.05
C LEU A 20 -1.59 0.30 -24.69
N VAL A 21 -1.69 -0.99 -24.34
CA VAL A 21 -1.07 -2.08 -25.12
C VAL A 21 -1.99 -3.30 -25.22
N LYS A 22 -2.00 -3.88 -26.45
CA LYS A 22 -2.76 -5.04 -26.91
C LYS A 22 -2.07 -6.36 -26.54
N LYS A 23 -2.89 -7.32 -26.20
CA LYS A 23 -2.84 -8.80 -26.18
C LYS A 23 -1.50 -9.52 -26.40
N ALA A 24 -1.00 -10.23 -25.39
CA ALA A 24 -0.07 -11.35 -25.52
C ALA A 24 -0.31 -12.41 -24.43
N MET A 25 -0.19 -13.67 -24.81
CA MET A 25 -0.28 -14.84 -23.95
C MET A 25 1.11 -15.14 -23.39
N LEU A 26 1.24 -15.36 -22.08
CA LEU A 26 2.52 -15.40 -21.40
C LEU A 26 2.74 -16.74 -20.68
N VAL A 27 3.92 -17.33 -20.89
CA VAL A 27 4.44 -18.47 -20.13
C VAL A 27 5.67 -18.00 -19.37
N TYR A 28 5.66 -18.13 -18.04
CA TYR A 28 6.82 -17.82 -17.20
C TYR A 28 7.40 -19.11 -16.60
N ASN A 29 8.69 -19.37 -16.81
CA ASN A 29 9.40 -20.56 -16.32
C ASN A 29 8.69 -21.90 -16.62
N GLY A 30 8.07 -22.04 -17.79
CA GLY A 30 7.40 -23.28 -18.19
C GLY A 30 6.08 -23.58 -17.46
N LYS A 31 5.55 -22.67 -16.65
CA LYS A 31 4.24 -22.77 -16.04
C LYS A 31 3.23 -21.91 -16.82
N GLU A 32 2.09 -22.50 -17.17
CA GLU A 32 0.96 -21.74 -17.71
C GLU A 32 0.49 -20.74 -16.66
N LEU A 33 0.46 -19.47 -17.03
CA LEU A 33 -0.13 -18.43 -16.18
C LEU A 33 -1.64 -18.66 -16.16
N LYS A 34 -2.19 -18.94 -14.98
CA LYS A 34 -3.65 -19.00 -14.77
C LYS A 34 -4.18 -17.57 -14.79
N GLY A 35 -4.74 -17.18 -15.91
CA GLY A 35 -5.42 -15.90 -16.10
C GLY A 35 -5.58 -15.59 -17.59
N SER A 36 -6.78 -15.22 -18.00
CA SER A 36 -7.01 -14.71 -19.35
C SER A 36 -6.59 -13.24 -19.41
N VAL A 37 -6.22 -12.73 -20.59
CA VAL A 37 -5.90 -11.29 -20.79
C VAL A 37 -7.09 -10.39 -20.41
N SER A 38 -8.30 -10.94 -20.33
CA SER A 38 -9.49 -10.26 -19.80
C SER A 38 -9.42 -9.96 -18.29
N ASP A 39 -8.58 -10.67 -17.54
CA ASP A 39 -8.49 -10.56 -16.08
C ASP A 39 -7.29 -9.74 -15.60
N MET A 40 -6.54 -9.12 -16.52
CA MET A 40 -5.40 -8.28 -16.18
C MET A 40 -5.84 -6.99 -15.47
N TYR A 41 -5.19 -6.69 -14.37
CA TYR A 41 -5.36 -5.44 -13.64
C TYR A 41 -4.63 -4.28 -14.32
N ASP A 42 -5.12 -3.07 -14.14
CA ASP A 42 -4.36 -1.88 -14.51
C ASP A 42 -3.24 -1.62 -13.49
N VAL A 43 -3.56 -1.82 -12.21
CA VAL A 43 -2.63 -1.60 -11.10
C VAL A 43 -2.74 -2.73 -10.09
N ILE A 44 -1.61 -3.30 -9.66
CA ILE A 44 -1.51 -4.14 -8.47
C ILE A 44 -0.73 -3.38 -7.41
N VAL A 45 -1.26 -3.32 -6.19
CA VAL A 45 -0.61 -2.73 -5.02
C VAL A 45 -0.30 -3.83 -4.02
N VAL A 46 0.96 -3.91 -3.59
CA VAL A 46 1.43 -4.90 -2.62
C VAL A 46 1.63 -4.25 -1.26
N GLY A 47 0.84 -4.66 -0.28
CA GLY A 47 0.90 -4.18 1.11
C GLY A 47 -0.30 -3.32 1.53
N GLY A 48 -1.01 -3.73 2.60
CA GLY A 48 -2.22 -3.07 3.13
C GLY A 48 -1.96 -1.99 4.18
N GLY A 49 -0.73 -1.43 4.25
CA GLY A 49 -0.41 -0.27 5.09
C GLY A 49 -0.99 1.03 4.51
N HIS A 50 -0.78 2.16 5.22
CA HIS A 50 -1.32 3.46 4.79
C HIS A 50 -0.91 3.85 3.36
N ALA A 51 0.35 3.60 2.99
CA ALA A 51 0.84 3.88 1.65
C ALA A 51 0.12 3.02 0.59
N GLY A 52 -0.12 1.74 0.88
CA GLY A 52 -0.84 0.84 -0.03
C GLY A 52 -2.31 1.18 -0.16
N ILE A 53 -2.96 1.57 0.92
CA ILE A 53 -4.36 2.03 0.89
C ILE A 53 -4.48 3.25 -0.02
N GLU A 54 -3.67 4.28 0.18
CA GLU A 54 -3.72 5.48 -0.67
C GLU A 54 -3.36 5.15 -2.13
N ALA A 55 -2.35 4.28 -2.34
CA ALA A 55 -1.93 3.84 -3.67
C ALA A 55 -2.99 2.99 -4.40
N SER A 56 -3.86 2.28 -3.68
CA SER A 56 -4.94 1.47 -4.26
C SER A 56 -6.23 2.26 -4.46
N LEU A 57 -6.57 3.14 -3.53
CA LEU A 57 -7.79 3.97 -3.64
C LEU A 57 -7.69 5.01 -4.75
N ALA A 58 -6.51 5.58 -5.02
CA ALA A 58 -6.36 6.58 -6.05
C ALA A 58 -6.70 6.05 -7.46
N PRO A 59 -6.08 4.97 -7.98
CA PRO A 59 -6.41 4.44 -9.30
C PRO A 59 -7.82 3.86 -9.37
N SER A 60 -8.32 3.20 -8.31
CA SER A 60 -9.69 2.66 -8.33
C SER A 60 -10.75 3.76 -8.42
N ARG A 61 -10.55 4.90 -7.74
CA ARG A 61 -11.40 6.09 -7.84
C ARG A 61 -11.32 6.77 -9.22
N MET A 62 -10.23 6.56 -9.94
CA MET A 62 -10.08 6.97 -11.34
C MET A 62 -10.72 5.98 -12.33
N GLY A 63 -11.37 4.92 -11.86
CA GLY A 63 -12.00 3.90 -12.70
C GLY A 63 -11.07 2.83 -13.23
N LEU A 64 -9.84 2.72 -12.72
CA LEU A 64 -8.89 1.68 -13.11
C LEU A 64 -9.13 0.40 -12.31
N LYS A 65 -9.09 -0.76 -12.97
CA LYS A 65 -9.18 -2.08 -12.32
C LYS A 65 -7.94 -2.31 -11.46
N THR A 66 -8.10 -2.23 -10.16
CA THR A 66 -7.02 -2.24 -9.18
C THR A 66 -7.11 -3.48 -8.29
N LEU A 67 -5.97 -4.08 -7.95
CA LEU A 67 -5.86 -5.14 -6.96
C LEU A 67 -4.98 -4.67 -5.80
N LEU A 68 -5.48 -4.82 -4.58
CA LEU A 68 -4.68 -4.70 -3.36
C LEU A 68 -4.40 -6.10 -2.80
N VAL A 69 -3.13 -6.46 -2.72
CA VAL A 69 -2.66 -7.71 -2.09
C VAL A 69 -2.06 -7.40 -0.74
N THR A 70 -2.51 -8.09 0.29
CA THR A 70 -1.98 -7.94 1.65
C THR A 70 -1.84 -9.28 2.35
N SER A 71 -0.82 -9.45 3.17
CA SER A 71 -0.59 -10.69 3.92
C SER A 71 -1.67 -10.98 4.98
N ASN A 72 -2.42 -9.95 5.40
CA ASN A 72 -3.54 -10.11 6.33
C ASN A 72 -4.52 -8.94 6.20
N ILE A 73 -5.73 -9.24 5.76
CA ILE A 73 -6.79 -8.25 5.57
C ILE A 73 -7.17 -7.54 6.87
N ASN A 74 -7.08 -8.22 8.01
CA ASN A 74 -7.41 -7.63 9.31
C ASN A 74 -6.39 -6.59 9.78
N ASN A 75 -5.22 -6.54 9.15
CA ASN A 75 -4.16 -5.58 9.46
C ASN A 75 -4.17 -4.34 8.55
N ILE A 76 -5.10 -4.27 7.60
CA ILE A 76 -5.25 -3.08 6.74
C ILE A 76 -5.46 -1.83 7.61
N GLY A 77 -4.63 -0.80 7.38
CA GLY A 77 -4.71 0.47 8.11
C GLY A 77 -4.32 0.40 9.58
N SER A 78 -3.71 -0.70 10.05
CA SER A 78 -3.25 -0.80 11.43
C SER A 78 -2.15 0.20 11.75
N MET A 79 -2.10 0.62 13.02
CA MET A 79 -1.13 1.57 13.56
C MET A 79 -0.35 0.92 14.71
N PRO A 80 0.63 0.06 14.43
CA PRO A 80 1.33 -0.70 15.47
C PRO A 80 2.14 0.19 16.42
N CYS A 81 2.85 1.19 15.88
CA CYS A 81 3.78 2.00 16.68
C CYS A 81 3.12 3.21 17.34
N ASN A 82 2.27 3.94 16.61
CA ASN A 82 1.70 5.21 17.08
C ASN A 82 0.36 5.48 16.41
N THR A 83 -0.66 5.70 17.20
CA THR A 83 -2.03 5.99 16.76
C THR A 83 -2.30 7.48 16.54
N SER A 84 -1.27 8.28 16.35
CA SER A 84 -1.40 9.71 16.08
C SER A 84 -1.17 10.03 14.62
N ILE A 85 -2.04 10.86 14.06
CA ILE A 85 -1.94 11.39 12.70
C ILE A 85 -1.77 12.90 12.79
N GLY A 86 -0.75 13.43 12.13
CA GLY A 86 -0.43 14.85 12.18
C GLY A 86 0.93 15.14 12.81
N GLY A 87 1.11 16.39 13.26
CA GLY A 87 2.41 16.90 13.73
C GLY A 87 3.21 17.57 12.61
N PRO A 88 4.39 18.15 12.92
CA PRO A 88 5.10 19.06 11.99
C PRO A 88 5.49 18.46 10.65
N ALA A 89 5.85 17.17 10.60
CA ALA A 89 6.22 16.50 9.35
C ALA A 89 5.05 15.70 8.76
N LYS A 90 4.49 14.76 9.53
CA LYS A 90 3.39 13.90 9.08
C LYS A 90 2.15 14.71 8.68
N GLY A 91 1.82 15.77 9.45
CA GLY A 91 0.67 16.60 9.17
C GLY A 91 0.73 17.34 7.84
N ILE A 92 1.91 17.72 7.36
CA ILE A 92 2.08 18.36 6.05
C ILE A 92 1.75 17.35 4.96
N ILE A 93 2.36 16.15 5.01
CA ILE A 93 2.14 15.10 4.02
C ILE A 93 0.66 14.67 3.99
N VAL A 94 0.03 14.51 5.15
CA VAL A 94 -1.39 14.13 5.24
C VAL A 94 -2.30 15.17 4.60
N ARG A 95 -2.02 16.46 4.76
CA ARG A 95 -2.77 17.54 4.12
C ARG A 95 -2.58 17.58 2.59
N GLU A 96 -1.37 17.32 2.11
CA GLU A 96 -1.10 17.22 0.68
C GLU A 96 -1.86 16.04 0.04
N ILE A 97 -1.86 14.88 0.71
CA ILE A 97 -2.64 13.71 0.29
C ILE A 97 -4.14 14.02 0.32
N ASP A 98 -4.63 14.68 1.37
CA ASP A 98 -6.03 15.06 1.52
C ASP A 98 -6.50 16.01 0.40
N ALA A 99 -5.69 17.00 0.06
CA ALA A 99 -5.96 17.92 -1.05
C ALA A 99 -6.10 17.20 -2.40
N LEU A 100 -5.49 16.03 -2.55
CA LEU A 100 -5.61 15.15 -3.72
C LEU A 100 -6.75 14.12 -3.60
N GLY A 101 -7.57 14.22 -2.54
CA GLY A 101 -8.70 13.31 -2.31
C GLY A 101 -8.38 12.05 -1.52
N GLY A 102 -7.21 11.99 -0.86
CA GLY A 102 -6.77 10.86 -0.06
C GLY A 102 -7.71 10.47 1.09
N GLN A 103 -7.46 9.31 1.67
CA GLN A 103 -8.37 8.70 2.65
C GLN A 103 -7.92 8.90 4.10
N MET A 104 -6.63 9.07 4.33
CA MET A 104 -6.05 9.05 5.68
C MET A 104 -6.64 10.13 6.61
N SER A 105 -6.76 11.37 6.13
CA SER A 105 -7.37 12.47 6.87
C SER A 105 -8.86 12.23 7.11
N LYS A 106 -9.60 11.82 6.10
CA LYS A 106 -11.04 11.52 6.20
C LYS A 106 -11.33 10.44 7.24
N THR A 107 -10.47 9.41 7.31
CA THR A 107 -10.58 8.37 8.33
C THR A 107 -10.19 8.90 9.71
N ALA A 108 -9.16 9.74 9.80
CA ALA A 108 -8.80 10.39 11.05
C ALA A 108 -9.95 11.24 11.60
N ASP A 109 -10.59 12.04 10.76
CA ASP A 109 -11.74 12.89 11.14
C ASP A 109 -12.97 12.09 11.61
N LYS A 110 -13.10 10.83 11.19
CA LYS A 110 -14.20 9.95 11.63
C LYS A 110 -13.89 9.15 12.89
N THR A 111 -12.62 9.05 13.27
CA THR A 111 -12.17 8.08 14.28
C THR A 111 -11.25 8.67 15.35
N TYR A 112 -11.05 10.00 15.36
CA TYR A 112 -10.21 10.64 16.38
C TYR A 112 -10.88 10.62 17.75
N LEU A 113 -10.05 10.45 18.78
CA LEU A 113 -10.42 10.58 20.18
C LEU A 113 -10.13 11.98 20.69
N GLN A 114 -9.08 12.60 20.18
CA GLN A 114 -8.65 13.94 20.52
C GLN A 114 -7.96 14.61 19.33
N MET A 115 -8.20 15.88 19.16
CA MET A 115 -7.50 16.73 18.20
C MET A 115 -6.87 17.92 18.93
N LYS A 116 -5.57 18.14 18.71
CA LYS A 116 -4.83 19.19 19.42
C LYS A 116 -3.85 19.90 18.48
N MET A 117 -3.80 21.22 18.61
CA MET A 117 -2.73 22.02 18.01
C MET A 117 -1.46 21.88 18.83
N LEU A 118 -0.38 21.44 18.19
CA LEU A 118 0.95 21.34 18.79
C LEU A 118 1.73 22.64 18.61
N ASN A 119 2.70 22.87 19.50
CA ASN A 119 3.65 23.96 19.41
C ASN A 119 3.01 25.36 19.43
N THR A 120 1.88 25.54 20.12
CA THR A 120 1.16 26.82 20.19
C THR A 120 1.96 27.96 20.80
N ALA A 121 2.96 27.64 21.66
CA ALA A 121 3.88 28.61 22.24
C ALA A 121 5.06 28.96 21.32
N LYS A 122 5.13 28.38 20.11
CA LYS A 122 6.18 28.59 19.12
C LYS A 122 5.64 29.34 17.90
N GLY A 123 6.53 29.78 17.03
CA GLY A 123 6.13 30.46 15.79
C GLY A 123 5.22 29.62 14.88
N PRO A 124 4.42 30.25 14.02
CA PRO A 124 3.38 29.57 13.22
C PRO A 124 3.94 28.47 12.28
N GLY A 125 5.19 28.57 11.85
CA GLY A 125 5.80 27.59 10.97
C GLY A 125 5.97 26.18 11.55
N VAL A 126 5.89 26.03 12.89
CA VAL A 126 5.96 24.73 13.57
C VAL A 126 4.65 24.33 14.26
N GLN A 127 3.64 25.19 14.21
CA GLN A 127 2.31 24.86 14.70
C GLN A 127 1.67 23.83 13.77
N SER A 128 1.13 22.75 14.33
CA SER A 128 0.59 21.65 13.53
C SER A 128 -0.52 20.93 14.28
N LEU A 129 -1.55 20.58 13.54
CA LEU A 129 -2.64 19.79 14.07
C LEU A 129 -2.21 18.33 14.22
N ARG A 130 -2.64 17.70 15.31
CA ARG A 130 -2.42 16.29 15.59
C ARG A 130 -3.72 15.67 16.09
N ALA A 131 -4.18 14.63 15.40
CA ALA A 131 -5.26 13.77 15.80
C ALA A 131 -4.73 12.52 16.50
N GLN A 132 -5.27 12.20 17.67
CA GLN A 132 -5.11 10.89 18.29
C GLN A 132 -6.27 10.03 17.83
N ALA A 133 -6.00 9.00 17.02
CA ALA A 133 -7.01 8.09 16.52
C ALA A 133 -7.24 6.91 17.49
N ASP A 134 -8.45 6.34 17.46
CA ASP A 134 -8.73 5.09 18.15
C ASP A 134 -8.03 3.92 17.44
N LYS A 135 -7.21 3.17 18.19
CA LYS A 135 -6.40 2.06 17.65
C LYS A 135 -7.24 0.93 17.01
N LYS A 136 -8.49 0.76 17.45
CA LYS A 136 -9.40 -0.28 16.96
C LYS A 136 -10.37 0.22 15.92
N VAL A 137 -10.90 1.43 16.10
CA VAL A 137 -11.93 1.99 15.23
C VAL A 137 -11.32 2.47 13.91
N TYR A 138 -10.15 3.09 13.93
CA TYR A 138 -9.47 3.58 12.73
C TYR A 138 -9.21 2.48 11.68
N PRO A 139 -8.56 1.35 12.02
CA PRO A 139 -8.35 0.27 11.05
C PRO A 139 -9.67 -0.32 10.53
N ARG A 140 -10.67 -0.49 11.39
CA ARG A 140 -11.99 -1.01 10.97
C ARG A 140 -12.67 -0.11 9.95
N TYR A 141 -12.60 1.21 10.17
CA TYR A 141 -13.15 2.17 9.22
C TYR A 141 -12.37 2.14 7.89
N MET A 142 -11.05 2.06 7.94
CA MET A 142 -10.20 1.97 6.76
C MET A 142 -10.48 0.68 5.96
N GLN A 143 -10.60 -0.47 6.65
CA GLN A 143 -10.97 -1.75 6.04
C GLN A 143 -12.34 -1.68 5.36
N LYS A 144 -13.31 -1.02 5.97
CA LYS A 144 -14.62 -0.79 5.37
C LYS A 144 -14.50 -0.01 4.07
N VAL A 145 -13.78 1.10 4.08
CA VAL A 145 -13.59 1.94 2.89
C VAL A 145 -12.92 1.16 1.75
N VAL A 146 -11.87 0.37 2.05
CA VAL A 146 -11.18 -0.44 1.04
C VAL A 146 -12.10 -1.53 0.47
N LYS A 147 -12.90 -2.21 1.31
CA LYS A 147 -13.80 -3.27 0.89
C LYS A 147 -14.99 -2.78 0.05
N GLU A 148 -15.45 -1.56 0.32
CA GLU A 148 -16.61 -0.95 -0.37
C GLU A 148 -16.19 -0.14 -1.61
N GLN A 149 -14.89 0.00 -1.89
CA GLN A 149 -14.40 0.79 -3.01
C GLN A 149 -14.65 0.05 -4.33
N GLU A 150 -15.37 0.69 -5.24
CA GLU A 150 -15.55 0.20 -6.62
C GLU A 150 -14.21 0.12 -7.36
N ASN A 151 -14.09 -0.82 -8.31
CA ASN A 151 -12.88 -1.08 -9.11
C ASN A 151 -11.65 -1.50 -8.28
N LEU A 152 -11.83 -1.90 -7.02
CA LEU A 152 -10.76 -2.36 -6.13
C LEU A 152 -11.06 -3.78 -5.64
N ASP A 153 -10.29 -4.74 -6.13
CA ASP A 153 -10.27 -6.09 -5.61
C ASP A 153 -9.27 -6.20 -4.46
N LEU A 154 -9.62 -6.98 -3.44
CA LEU A 154 -8.81 -7.20 -2.24
C LEU A 154 -8.53 -8.70 -2.06
N ILE A 155 -7.25 -9.07 -2.01
CA ILE A 155 -6.81 -10.45 -1.82
C ILE A 155 -5.86 -10.55 -0.63
N GLU A 156 -6.07 -11.59 0.19
CA GLU A 156 -5.12 -11.99 1.21
C GLU A 156 -4.11 -12.98 0.62
N GLY A 157 -2.84 -12.65 0.71
CA GLY A 157 -1.74 -13.47 0.21
C GLY A 157 -0.39 -12.78 0.42
N MET A 158 0.66 -13.58 0.43
CA MET A 158 2.03 -13.09 0.51
C MET A 158 2.62 -13.06 -0.91
N VAL A 159 3.00 -11.88 -1.38
CA VAL A 159 3.72 -11.76 -2.65
C VAL A 159 5.17 -12.19 -2.43
N GLU A 160 5.62 -13.16 -3.19
CA GLU A 160 6.99 -13.70 -3.11
C GLU A 160 7.87 -13.27 -4.28
N ASP A 161 7.27 -12.98 -5.45
CA ASP A 161 8.06 -12.61 -6.63
C ASP A 161 7.26 -11.70 -7.57
N LEU A 162 7.98 -11.08 -8.50
CA LEU A 162 7.43 -10.27 -9.58
C LEU A 162 7.53 -11.04 -10.90
N VAL A 163 6.47 -11.01 -11.69
CA VAL A 163 6.53 -11.46 -13.08
C VAL A 163 7.26 -10.40 -13.90
N ILE A 164 8.46 -10.72 -14.37
CA ILE A 164 9.29 -9.80 -15.16
C ILE A 164 9.59 -10.42 -16.51
N GLU A 165 9.27 -9.71 -17.59
CA GLU A 165 9.56 -10.08 -18.97
C GLU A 165 10.16 -8.89 -19.70
N ASP A 166 11.24 -9.13 -20.44
CA ASP A 166 11.94 -8.09 -21.20
C ASP A 166 12.20 -6.81 -20.38
N GLN A 167 12.64 -6.98 -19.11
CA GLN A 167 12.86 -5.90 -18.15
C GLN A 167 11.57 -5.08 -17.80
N THR A 168 10.41 -5.66 -18.05
CA THR A 168 9.11 -5.06 -17.77
C THR A 168 8.36 -5.89 -16.75
N VAL A 169 7.84 -5.28 -15.69
CA VAL A 169 6.97 -5.94 -14.72
C VAL A 169 5.62 -6.21 -15.36
N LYS A 170 5.14 -7.44 -15.26
CA LYS A 170 3.87 -7.94 -15.80
C LYS A 170 2.88 -8.38 -14.72
N GLY A 171 3.29 -8.45 -13.47
CA GLY A 171 2.43 -8.89 -12.38
C GLY A 171 3.19 -9.33 -11.14
N VAL A 172 2.51 -10.09 -10.29
CA VAL A 172 3.03 -10.64 -9.04
C VAL A 172 2.73 -12.13 -8.91
N ILE A 173 3.55 -12.84 -8.16
CA ILE A 173 3.39 -14.25 -7.81
C ILE A 173 3.23 -14.35 -6.30
N LEU A 174 2.18 -15.04 -5.85
CA LEU A 174 1.93 -15.30 -4.43
C LEU A 174 2.66 -16.57 -3.95
N ASP A 175 2.73 -16.74 -2.64
CA ASP A 175 3.34 -17.88 -1.95
C ASP A 175 2.66 -19.23 -2.26
N ASP A 176 1.41 -19.23 -2.68
CA ASP A 176 0.70 -20.41 -3.17
C ASP A 176 0.93 -20.70 -4.67
N GLY A 177 1.76 -19.90 -5.35
CA GLY A 177 2.03 -19.97 -6.78
C GLY A 177 0.99 -19.30 -7.67
N THR A 178 -0.07 -18.70 -7.09
CA THR A 178 -1.06 -17.93 -7.86
C THR A 178 -0.41 -16.70 -8.47
N THR A 179 -0.71 -16.44 -9.73
CA THR A 179 -0.15 -15.30 -10.48
C THR A 179 -1.25 -14.32 -10.86
N TYR A 180 -1.03 -13.04 -10.58
CA TYR A 180 -1.87 -11.95 -11.01
C TYR A 180 -1.12 -11.04 -11.97
N LEU A 181 -1.73 -10.77 -13.13
CA LEU A 181 -1.14 -9.94 -14.17
C LEU A 181 -1.62 -8.48 -14.06
N SER A 182 -0.73 -7.54 -14.33
CA SER A 182 -1.05 -6.11 -14.36
C SER A 182 -0.14 -5.32 -15.29
N LYS A 183 -0.60 -4.13 -15.65
CA LYS A 183 0.20 -3.14 -16.38
C LYS A 183 1.22 -2.45 -15.47
N THR A 184 0.92 -2.34 -14.16
CA THR A 184 1.74 -1.62 -13.19
C THR A 184 1.69 -2.30 -11.84
N VAL A 185 2.82 -2.42 -11.16
CA VAL A 185 2.93 -2.90 -9.78
C VAL A 185 3.50 -1.80 -8.89
N ILE A 186 2.84 -1.57 -7.75
CA ILE A 186 3.28 -0.62 -6.72
C ILE A 186 3.63 -1.40 -5.46
N LEU A 187 4.90 -1.36 -5.05
CA LEU A 187 5.37 -2.00 -3.83
C LEU A 187 5.29 -1.03 -2.65
N THR A 188 4.50 -1.39 -1.64
CA THR A 188 4.34 -0.65 -0.39
C THR A 188 4.55 -1.55 0.83
N THR A 189 5.55 -2.39 0.76
CA THR A 189 5.85 -3.47 1.70
C THR A 189 6.27 -3.01 3.10
N GLY A 190 6.57 -1.72 3.25
CA GLY A 190 6.88 -1.09 4.55
C GLY A 190 8.11 -1.72 5.21
N THR A 191 7.91 -2.21 6.43
CA THR A 191 8.96 -2.81 7.28
C THR A 191 8.88 -4.34 7.33
N TYR A 192 8.25 -4.98 6.35
CA TYR A 192 8.05 -6.44 6.34
C TYR A 192 9.06 -7.21 5.50
N LEU A 193 9.79 -6.53 4.56
CA LEU A 193 10.81 -7.17 3.72
C LEU A 193 12.02 -7.58 4.54
N LYS A 194 12.30 -8.89 4.62
CA LYS A 194 13.42 -9.46 5.38
C LYS A 194 13.55 -8.81 6.75
N ALA A 195 12.41 -8.64 7.43
CA ALA A 195 12.33 -7.89 8.68
C ALA A 195 12.96 -8.66 9.84
N GLU A 196 13.76 -7.98 10.64
CA GLU A 196 14.34 -8.50 11.88
C GLU A 196 13.94 -7.59 13.06
N ILE A 197 13.49 -8.20 14.14
CA ILE A 197 13.30 -7.52 15.42
C ILE A 197 14.58 -7.68 16.23
N LEU A 198 15.15 -6.55 16.64
CA LEU A 198 16.35 -6.49 17.48
C LEU A 198 15.97 -6.09 18.89
N VAL A 199 16.27 -6.97 19.86
CA VAL A 199 16.08 -6.69 21.29
C VAL A 199 17.39 -6.98 22.03
N GLY A 200 18.12 -5.95 22.40
CA GLY A 200 19.48 -6.09 22.93
C GLY A 200 20.38 -6.78 21.92
N HIS A 201 20.92 -7.95 22.28
CA HIS A 201 21.75 -8.78 21.42
C HIS A 201 20.99 -9.88 20.67
N SER A 202 19.70 -10.02 20.93
CA SER A 202 18.86 -11.04 20.30
C SER A 202 18.27 -10.52 18.98
N LYS A 203 18.28 -11.38 17.95
CA LYS A 203 17.69 -11.12 16.64
C LYS A 203 16.62 -12.17 16.36
N HIS A 204 15.45 -11.72 15.96
CA HIS A 204 14.34 -12.59 15.55
C HIS A 204 13.81 -12.15 14.20
N ALA A 205 13.76 -13.06 13.24
CA ALA A 205 13.14 -12.84 11.95
C ALA A 205 11.61 -12.74 12.12
N SER A 206 11.07 -11.53 12.07
CA SER A 206 9.64 -11.26 12.25
C SER A 206 9.31 -9.84 11.78
N GLY A 207 8.12 -9.66 11.22
CA GLY A 207 7.54 -8.34 11.02
C GLY A 207 6.99 -7.72 12.33
N PRO A 208 6.48 -6.47 12.28
CA PRO A 208 5.84 -5.80 13.41
C PRO A 208 4.70 -6.64 14.02
N ASP A 209 4.51 -6.55 15.34
CA ASP A 209 3.48 -7.28 16.09
C ASP A 209 3.52 -8.81 15.87
N GLN A 210 4.73 -9.39 15.72
CA GLN A 210 4.99 -10.83 15.51
C GLN A 210 4.36 -11.40 14.22
N GLN A 211 4.13 -10.55 13.21
CA GLN A 211 3.61 -10.97 11.93
C GLN A 211 4.70 -11.62 11.07
N LYS A 212 4.28 -12.46 10.12
CA LYS A 212 5.20 -13.11 9.17
C LYS A 212 5.91 -12.06 8.32
N GLU A 213 7.23 -12.18 8.19
CA GLU A 213 8.02 -11.38 7.26
C GLU A 213 7.87 -11.90 5.81
N SER A 214 8.12 -11.04 4.82
CA SER A 214 8.34 -11.47 3.43
C SER A 214 9.83 -11.75 3.23
N LYS A 215 10.16 -12.98 2.84
CA LYS A 215 11.56 -13.44 2.67
C LYS A 215 12.08 -13.30 1.24
N PHE A 216 11.19 -13.36 0.26
CA PHE A 216 11.54 -13.60 -1.13
C PHE A 216 11.38 -12.38 -2.03
N LEU A 217 10.50 -11.46 -1.70
CA LEU A 217 10.31 -10.24 -2.47
C LEU A 217 11.43 -9.22 -2.27
#